data_0a57ce5f55a234537709687d4fcb75b5
#
_entry.id   0a57ce5f55a234537709687d4fcb75b5
#
_cell.length_a   1.000
_cell.length_b   1.000
_cell.length_c   1.000
_cell.angle_alpha   90.00
_cell.angle_beta   90.00
_cell.angle_gamma   90.00
#
_symmetry.space_group_name_H-M   'P 1'
#
loop_
_entity.id
_entity.type
_entity.pdbx_description
1 polymer ?
#
loop_
_entity_poly.entity_id
_entity_poly.type
_entity_poly.pdbx_seq_one_letter_code
_entity_poly.pdbx_strand_id
1 'polypeptide(L)'
;MLTSLALFLEIGAFFYWRKEKMKQLTGNQIRQMFLDYFKSKGHMIEPGASLIPHNDPTLLWINAGVAALKKYFDGSEKPASNRIANAQKSIRTNDIENVGRTARHHTFFEMLGNFSIGDYFKDEAIQFAWEFLTSEAYKIWTTETDINPEHIVKLEDNFWEIGKGPGGPDSEIFFDRGEKYDPEGLGEKLFFDEMENDRYVEVWNVVFSQYDCDPSIDRKDYKELPQKNIDTGMGLERLVALVQDGETNFDTDLFLPIIRATEAMAKHPYEGEYKMAYRVIADHVRTVTFALSDGANFSNSGRGYVLRRVLRRAVRYGLKLGLDEPFLYKLVPVVADLMQDFYPYLQEHVAFNQKLIKVEEETFKKTLKVGQALLDEEISKAKDGKLSGEVVFKLYDTYGFPFELTQEIAEESGITVSHDEFDAEMNKQKERARNARNVKDSFASQNEELMNFNEPSEFIGYDHLSCDGKIIALFNAEGKMVDSLEDEGMIILDETCFYAESGGQVADKGMFTADGVEVE
;
A
#
# COMPACT_ATOMS: atom_id res chain seq x y z
N MET A 1 -30.23 41.19 -5.30
CA MET A 1 -28.87 40.69 -5.06
C MET A 1 -28.99 39.68 -3.95
N LEU A 2 -29.23 38.43 -4.31
CA LEU A 2 -29.23 37.27 -3.41
C LEU A 2 -28.01 36.45 -3.84
N THR A 3 -26.94 36.60 -3.11
CA THR A 3 -25.77 35.74 -3.18
C THR A 3 -26.19 34.34 -2.79
N SER A 4 -26.12 33.42 -3.75
CA SER A 4 -26.31 32.00 -3.51
C SER A 4 -25.16 31.49 -2.63
N LEU A 5 -25.43 31.33 -1.33
CA LEU A 5 -24.66 30.41 -0.52
C LEU A 5 -24.96 29.01 -1.08
N ALA A 6 -23.99 28.41 -1.74
CA ALA A 6 -24.03 26.97 -2.01
C ALA A 6 -23.93 26.27 -0.66
N LEU A 7 -25.06 25.81 -0.14
CA LEU A 7 -25.13 24.95 1.03
C LEU A 7 -24.61 23.59 0.59
N PHE A 8 -23.39 23.24 1.02
CA PHE A 8 -22.89 21.87 0.92
C PHE A 8 -23.73 21.00 1.85
N LEU A 9 -24.65 20.23 1.29
CA LEU A 9 -25.43 19.25 2.03
C LEU A 9 -24.69 17.91 2.02
N GLU A 10 -23.96 17.68 3.07
CA GLU A 10 -23.32 16.41 3.37
C GLU A 10 -24.32 15.52 4.11
N ILE A 11 -24.53 14.28 3.64
CA ILE A 11 -25.58 13.41 4.16
C ILE A 11 -24.96 12.06 4.49
N GLY A 12 -24.82 11.75 5.80
CA GLY A 12 -24.63 10.39 6.28
C GLY A 12 -25.99 9.68 6.42
N ALA A 13 -26.13 8.48 5.92
CA ALA A 13 -27.37 7.70 6.03
C ALA A 13 -27.15 6.44 6.88
N PHE A 14 -28.03 6.23 7.86
CA PHE A 14 -28.03 5.07 8.74
C PHE A 14 -28.99 4.00 8.28
N PHE A 15 -28.59 2.73 8.41
CA PHE A 15 -29.44 1.59 8.15
C PHE A 15 -29.68 0.79 9.44
N TYR A 16 -30.92 0.66 9.86
CA TYR A 16 -31.33 -0.23 10.94
C TYR A 16 -31.77 -1.58 10.38
N TRP A 17 -31.08 -2.66 10.73
CA TRP A 17 -31.34 -3.98 10.21
C TRP A 17 -31.87 -4.95 11.27
N ARG A 18 -32.95 -5.68 10.97
CA ARG A 18 -33.45 -6.81 11.77
C ARG A 18 -32.96 -8.14 11.18
N LYS A 19 -32.37 -8.94 12.05
CA LYS A 19 -31.77 -10.24 11.80
C LYS A 19 -32.84 -11.30 11.50
N GLU A 20 -33.21 -11.57 10.25
CA GLU A 20 -33.81 -12.82 9.83
C GLU A 20 -32.85 -13.54 8.87
N LYS A 21 -32.73 -14.87 9.00
CA LYS A 21 -31.75 -15.78 8.37
C LYS A 21 -31.20 -15.31 7.01
N MET A 22 -30.04 -14.70 7.00
CA MET A 22 -29.31 -14.42 5.77
C MET A 22 -28.78 -15.71 5.15
N LYS A 23 -28.83 -15.78 3.82
CA LYS A 23 -28.08 -16.76 3.05
C LYS A 23 -26.60 -16.40 3.21
N GLN A 24 -25.78 -17.32 3.71
CA GLN A 24 -24.34 -17.10 3.79
C GLN A 24 -23.78 -17.02 2.37
N LEU A 25 -23.52 -15.79 1.89
CA LEU A 25 -22.85 -15.53 0.63
C LEU A 25 -21.35 -15.50 0.88
N THR A 26 -20.59 -16.07 -0.05
CA THR A 26 -19.11 -16.00 -0.01
C THR A 26 -18.63 -14.62 -0.47
N GLY A 27 -17.42 -14.23 -0.09
CA GLY A 27 -16.78 -13.00 -0.59
C GLY A 27 -16.72 -12.95 -2.12
N ASN A 28 -16.42 -14.07 -2.78
CA ASN A 28 -16.45 -14.18 -4.25
C ASN A 28 -17.86 -13.92 -4.83
N GLN A 29 -18.90 -14.45 -4.20
CA GLN A 29 -20.29 -14.21 -4.64
C GLN A 29 -20.67 -12.74 -4.48
N ILE A 30 -20.34 -12.11 -3.36
CA ILE A 30 -20.63 -10.69 -3.10
C ILE A 30 -19.93 -9.80 -4.13
N ARG A 31 -18.65 -10.05 -4.41
CA ARG A 31 -17.87 -9.32 -5.43
C ARG A 31 -18.54 -9.44 -6.80
N GLN A 32 -18.89 -10.67 -7.21
CA GLN A 32 -19.52 -10.91 -8.51
C GLN A 32 -20.90 -10.25 -8.60
N MET A 33 -21.71 -10.30 -7.54
CA MET A 33 -23.01 -9.65 -7.49
C MET A 33 -22.91 -8.13 -7.67
N PHE A 34 -21.91 -7.48 -7.05
CA PHE A 34 -21.67 -6.06 -7.26
C PHE A 34 -21.36 -5.74 -8.73
N LEU A 35 -20.45 -6.49 -9.32
CA LEU A 35 -20.06 -6.28 -10.73
C LEU A 35 -21.24 -6.53 -11.69
N ASP A 36 -22.01 -7.59 -11.48
CA ASP A 36 -23.18 -7.92 -12.30
C ASP A 36 -24.30 -6.88 -12.16
N TYR A 37 -24.53 -6.36 -10.94
CA TYR A 37 -25.48 -5.30 -10.71
C TYR A 37 -25.11 -4.04 -11.50
N PHE A 38 -23.88 -3.53 -11.36
CA PHE A 38 -23.47 -2.34 -12.07
C PHE A 38 -23.36 -2.56 -13.60
N LYS A 39 -23.03 -3.76 -14.04
CA LYS A 39 -23.12 -4.14 -15.46
C LYS A 39 -24.56 -4.01 -15.96
N SER A 40 -25.58 -4.41 -15.16
CA SER A 40 -26.99 -4.26 -15.50
C SER A 40 -27.44 -2.78 -15.57
N LYS A 41 -26.72 -1.87 -14.88
CA LYS A 41 -26.92 -0.41 -14.93
C LYS A 41 -26.11 0.27 -16.03
N GLY A 42 -25.53 -0.50 -16.96
CA GLY A 42 -24.79 0.01 -18.12
C GLY A 42 -23.34 0.36 -17.85
N HIS A 43 -22.76 -0.05 -16.71
CA HIS A 43 -21.35 0.13 -16.45
C HIS A 43 -20.50 -0.90 -17.19
N MET A 44 -19.39 -0.44 -17.75
CA MET A 44 -18.32 -1.31 -18.24
C MET A 44 -17.58 -1.87 -17.03
N ILE A 45 -17.42 -3.18 -17.00
CA ILE A 45 -16.61 -3.82 -15.95
C ILE A 45 -15.15 -3.76 -16.38
N GLU A 46 -14.35 -2.99 -15.65
CA GLU A 46 -12.93 -2.83 -15.88
C GLU A 46 -12.14 -3.68 -14.85
N PRO A 47 -11.17 -4.47 -15.26
CA PRO A 47 -10.31 -5.19 -14.31
C PRO A 47 -9.60 -4.23 -13.37
N GLY A 48 -9.50 -4.61 -12.09
CA GLY A 48 -8.73 -3.83 -11.12
C GLY A 48 -7.27 -3.69 -11.55
N ALA A 49 -6.71 -2.49 -11.39
CA ALA A 49 -5.33 -2.20 -11.73
C ALA A 49 -4.34 -2.91 -10.79
N SER A 50 -3.07 -2.97 -11.21
CA SER A 50 -1.96 -3.37 -10.34
C SER A 50 -1.89 -2.51 -9.09
N LEU A 51 -1.44 -3.07 -7.98
CA LEU A 51 -1.14 -2.34 -6.74
C LEU A 51 -0.02 -1.30 -6.93
N ILE A 52 0.80 -1.46 -7.96
CA ILE A 52 1.89 -0.54 -8.30
C ILE A 52 1.34 0.58 -9.19
N PRO A 53 1.36 1.85 -8.73
CA PRO A 53 0.91 2.97 -9.55
C PRO A 53 1.77 3.11 -10.80
N HIS A 54 1.14 3.25 -11.96
CA HIS A 54 1.81 3.60 -13.21
C HIS A 54 1.72 5.12 -13.41
N ASN A 55 2.87 5.77 -13.65
CA ASN A 55 2.97 7.21 -13.96
C ASN A 55 2.42 8.16 -12.87
N ASP A 56 2.24 7.70 -11.64
CA ASP A 56 1.88 8.56 -10.51
C ASP A 56 2.94 8.47 -9.40
N PRO A 57 3.90 9.41 -9.35
CA PRO A 57 4.96 9.43 -8.33
C PRO A 57 4.44 9.87 -6.96
N THR A 58 3.21 10.36 -6.86
CA THR A 58 2.62 10.82 -5.59
C THR A 58 2.09 9.68 -4.74
N LEU A 59 1.85 8.52 -5.34
CA LEU A 59 1.34 7.33 -4.67
C LEU A 59 2.41 6.25 -4.56
N LEU A 60 2.56 5.74 -3.35
CA LEU A 60 3.42 4.58 -3.10
C LEU A 60 2.75 3.29 -3.55
N TRP A 61 1.45 3.15 -3.29
CA TRP A 61 0.57 2.06 -3.65
C TRP A 61 -0.77 2.58 -4.15
N ILE A 62 -1.46 1.82 -4.99
CA ILE A 62 -2.88 2.06 -5.24
C ILE A 62 -3.63 1.82 -3.92
N ASN A 63 -4.31 2.84 -3.44
CA ASN A 63 -4.93 2.89 -2.10
C ASN A 63 -6.43 3.16 -2.13
N ALA A 64 -7.01 3.36 -3.32
CA ALA A 64 -8.44 3.60 -3.53
C ALA A 64 -8.86 3.18 -4.94
N GLY A 65 -10.16 2.99 -5.17
CA GLY A 65 -10.72 2.64 -6.47
C GLY A 65 -10.39 3.66 -7.56
N VAL A 66 -10.57 4.94 -7.24
CA VAL A 66 -10.32 6.05 -8.17
C VAL A 66 -8.84 6.27 -8.49
N ALA A 67 -7.92 5.78 -7.67
CA ALA A 67 -6.49 6.05 -7.82
C ALA A 67 -5.95 5.62 -9.20
N ALA A 68 -6.46 4.52 -9.74
CA ALA A 68 -6.12 4.05 -11.08
C ALA A 68 -6.85 4.78 -12.22
N LEU A 69 -7.89 5.54 -11.91
CA LEU A 69 -8.80 6.19 -12.87
C LEU A 69 -8.64 7.72 -12.91
N LYS A 70 -7.72 8.32 -12.14
CA LYS A 70 -7.50 9.77 -12.04
C LYS A 70 -7.51 10.48 -13.39
N LYS A 71 -6.84 9.90 -14.38
CA LYS A 71 -6.72 10.43 -15.75
C LYS A 71 -8.05 10.62 -16.48
N TYR A 72 -9.08 9.89 -16.10
CA TYR A 72 -10.43 10.04 -16.64
C TYR A 72 -11.19 11.16 -15.94
N PHE A 73 -10.92 11.37 -14.66
CA PHE A 73 -11.56 12.37 -13.83
C PHE A 73 -11.03 13.78 -14.13
N ASP A 74 -9.73 13.93 -14.37
CA ASP A 74 -9.10 15.20 -14.72
C ASP A 74 -9.22 15.55 -16.21
N GLY A 75 -9.74 14.61 -17.03
CA GLY A 75 -9.96 14.80 -18.46
C GLY A 75 -8.71 14.66 -19.32
N SER A 76 -7.57 14.22 -18.76
CA SER A 76 -6.32 14.02 -19.52
C SER A 76 -6.41 12.83 -20.47
N GLU A 77 -7.29 11.88 -20.19
CA GLU A 77 -7.58 10.73 -21.06
C GLU A 77 -9.10 10.46 -21.12
N LYS A 78 -9.60 10.03 -22.28
CA LYS A 78 -11.00 9.63 -22.40
C LYS A 78 -11.17 8.16 -22.05
N PRO A 79 -12.12 7.82 -21.15
CA PRO A 79 -12.44 6.42 -20.87
C PRO A 79 -13.14 5.76 -22.07
N ALA A 80 -13.06 4.43 -22.14
CA ALA A 80 -13.83 3.65 -23.11
C ALA A 80 -15.34 3.67 -22.83
N SER A 81 -15.73 3.90 -21.58
CA SER A 81 -17.11 4.11 -21.14
C SER A 81 -17.13 5.17 -20.04
N ASN A 82 -18.15 6.03 -20.05
CA ASN A 82 -18.35 7.02 -19.00
C ASN A 82 -18.90 6.39 -17.70
N ARG A 83 -19.35 5.14 -17.75
CA ARG A 83 -19.77 4.35 -16.59
C ARG A 83 -18.82 3.18 -16.43
N ILE A 84 -18.11 3.11 -15.34
CA ILE A 84 -17.13 2.05 -15.03
C ILE A 84 -17.48 1.44 -13.68
N ALA A 85 -17.29 0.14 -13.52
CA ALA A 85 -17.28 -0.51 -12.22
C ALA A 85 -16.16 -1.54 -12.14
N ASN A 86 -15.55 -1.66 -10.96
CA ASN A 86 -14.47 -2.61 -10.72
C ASN A 86 -14.42 -3.11 -9.27
N ALA A 87 -13.57 -4.11 -9.05
CA ALA A 87 -13.06 -4.51 -7.74
C ALA A 87 -11.57 -4.19 -7.71
N GLN A 88 -11.19 -3.12 -7.02
CA GLN A 88 -9.83 -2.62 -6.99
C GLN A 88 -9.08 -3.12 -5.76
N LYS A 89 -7.97 -3.80 -5.99
CA LYS A 89 -6.97 -4.12 -4.96
C LYS A 89 -6.36 -2.84 -4.42
N SER A 90 -6.28 -2.71 -3.10
CA SER A 90 -5.77 -1.51 -2.45
C SER A 90 -4.86 -1.86 -1.28
N ILE A 91 -3.80 -1.06 -1.09
CA ILE A 91 -2.91 -1.15 0.08
C ILE A 91 -2.92 0.19 0.82
N ARG A 92 -3.23 0.13 2.12
CA ARG A 92 -3.09 1.23 3.09
C ARG A 92 -2.28 0.75 4.28
N THR A 93 -1.25 1.48 4.63
CA THR A 93 -0.37 1.12 5.77
C THR A 93 -0.30 2.19 6.84
N ASN A 94 -1.14 3.23 6.75
CA ASN A 94 -1.22 4.30 7.74
C ASN A 94 -1.70 3.74 9.09
N ASP A 95 -2.64 2.79 9.05
CA ASP A 95 -3.27 2.20 10.24
C ASP A 95 -2.78 0.76 10.49
N ILE A 96 -1.55 0.45 10.13
CA ILE A 96 -1.00 -0.92 10.27
C ILE A 96 -1.02 -1.41 11.72
N GLU A 97 -0.88 -0.52 12.69
CA GLU A 97 -0.92 -0.80 14.12
C GLU A 97 -2.31 -1.27 14.57
N ASN A 98 -3.37 -0.82 13.90
CA ASN A 98 -4.76 -1.19 14.18
C ASN A 98 -5.14 -2.56 13.62
N VAL A 99 -4.34 -3.10 12.67
CA VAL A 99 -4.60 -4.44 12.10
C VAL A 99 -4.50 -5.52 13.18
N GLY A 100 -5.57 -6.27 13.31
CA GLY A 100 -5.75 -7.33 14.31
C GLY A 100 -6.26 -6.84 15.66
N ARG A 101 -6.14 -5.54 15.99
CA ARG A 101 -6.71 -4.92 17.20
C ARG A 101 -8.17 -4.56 17.00
N THR A 102 -8.47 -3.90 15.90
CA THR A 102 -9.85 -3.55 15.53
C THR A 102 -10.51 -4.62 14.69
N ALA A 103 -11.82 -4.54 14.55
CA ALA A 103 -12.60 -5.49 13.76
C ALA A 103 -12.42 -5.34 12.23
N ARG A 104 -11.95 -4.17 11.74
CA ARG A 104 -12.12 -3.74 10.36
C ARG A 104 -10.90 -3.21 9.62
N HIS A 105 -9.75 -2.97 10.29
CA HIS A 105 -8.56 -2.44 9.63
C HIS A 105 -7.72 -3.53 8.96
N HIS A 106 -7.29 -3.23 7.74
CA HIS A 106 -6.47 -4.11 6.88
C HIS A 106 -5.38 -3.32 6.19
N THR A 107 -4.22 -3.97 5.93
CA THR A 107 -3.20 -3.39 5.05
C THR A 107 -3.50 -3.66 3.58
N PHE A 108 -4.13 -4.79 3.24
CA PHE A 108 -4.67 -5.10 1.92
C PHE A 108 -6.17 -5.32 2.01
N PHE A 109 -6.92 -4.68 1.13
CA PHE A 109 -8.37 -4.84 1.01
C PHE A 109 -8.81 -4.64 -0.43
N GLU A 110 -10.02 -5.11 -0.73
CA GLU A 110 -10.66 -4.89 -2.01
C GLU A 110 -11.70 -3.79 -1.89
N MET A 111 -11.60 -2.78 -2.75
CA MET A 111 -12.58 -1.71 -2.87
C MET A 111 -13.45 -1.96 -4.09
N LEU A 112 -14.73 -2.19 -3.88
CA LEU A 112 -15.73 -2.27 -4.92
C LEU A 112 -16.16 -0.86 -5.28
N GLY A 113 -15.94 -0.45 -6.53
CA GLY A 113 -16.20 0.92 -6.98
C GLY A 113 -17.09 0.97 -8.21
N ASN A 114 -17.99 1.94 -8.25
CA ASN A 114 -18.69 2.38 -9.44
C ASN A 114 -18.42 3.86 -9.68
N PHE A 115 -18.17 4.18 -10.94
CA PHE A 115 -17.67 5.48 -11.35
C PHE A 115 -18.51 6.05 -12.48
N SER A 116 -18.77 7.35 -12.40
CA SER A 116 -19.38 8.15 -13.47
C SER A 116 -18.42 9.25 -13.89
N ILE A 117 -18.05 9.27 -15.14
CA ILE A 117 -17.16 10.26 -15.72
C ILE A 117 -18.00 11.21 -16.60
N GLY A 118 -18.61 12.23 -15.95
CA GLY A 118 -19.47 13.19 -16.62
C GLY A 118 -20.76 12.62 -17.21
N ASP A 119 -21.28 11.52 -16.66
CA ASP A 119 -22.56 10.89 -17.06
C ASP A 119 -23.63 11.16 -16.00
N TYR A 120 -23.79 10.27 -15.01
CA TYR A 120 -24.72 10.48 -13.90
C TYR A 120 -24.04 11.18 -12.70
N PHE A 121 -24.87 11.72 -11.79
CA PHE A 121 -24.38 12.40 -10.60
C PHE A 121 -25.14 11.94 -9.34
N LYS A 122 -25.40 12.83 -8.38
CA LYS A 122 -25.87 12.51 -7.03
C LYS A 122 -27.10 11.59 -6.99
N ASP A 123 -28.15 11.95 -7.75
CA ASP A 123 -29.44 11.26 -7.65
C ASP A 123 -29.33 9.79 -8.03
N GLU A 124 -28.74 9.49 -9.20
CA GLU A 124 -28.58 8.10 -9.63
C GLU A 124 -27.52 7.35 -8.80
N ALA A 125 -26.46 8.03 -8.35
CA ALA A 125 -25.43 7.39 -7.51
C ALA A 125 -26.04 6.89 -6.19
N ILE A 126 -26.81 7.73 -5.52
CA ILE A 126 -27.51 7.39 -4.27
C ILE A 126 -28.55 6.30 -4.54
N GLN A 127 -29.31 6.42 -5.64
CA GLN A 127 -30.29 5.41 -6.02
C GLN A 127 -29.63 4.05 -6.29
N PHE A 128 -28.51 4.01 -7.02
CA PHE A 128 -27.79 2.75 -7.29
C PHE A 128 -27.24 2.13 -6.01
N ALA A 129 -26.66 2.94 -5.11
CA ALA A 129 -26.17 2.44 -3.83
C ALA A 129 -27.32 1.87 -2.99
N TRP A 130 -28.45 2.59 -2.94
CA TRP A 130 -29.65 2.14 -2.25
C TRP A 130 -30.20 0.83 -2.84
N GLU A 131 -30.42 0.80 -4.15
CA GLU A 131 -30.94 -0.39 -4.83
C GLU A 131 -30.01 -1.59 -4.67
N PHE A 132 -28.69 -1.44 -4.74
CA PHE A 132 -27.77 -2.54 -4.53
C PHE A 132 -27.88 -3.10 -3.11
N LEU A 133 -27.80 -2.25 -2.10
CA LEU A 133 -27.92 -2.66 -0.71
C LEU A 133 -29.31 -3.21 -0.37
N THR A 134 -30.34 -2.78 -1.10
CA THR A 134 -31.73 -3.24 -0.88
C THR A 134 -32.17 -4.33 -1.84
N SER A 135 -31.67 -4.45 -3.09
CA SER A 135 -32.22 -5.32 -4.13
C SER A 135 -31.79 -6.78 -4.03
N GLU A 136 -30.57 -7.09 -3.65
CA GLU A 136 -30.16 -8.50 -3.46
C GLU A 136 -30.43 -8.98 -2.03
N ALA A 137 -30.39 -8.08 -1.10
CA ALA A 137 -31.09 -8.24 0.15
C ALA A 137 -32.60 -8.15 -0.06
N TYR A 138 -33.14 -7.61 -1.18
CA TYR A 138 -34.55 -7.31 -1.37
C TYR A 138 -35.47 -8.51 -1.20
N LYS A 139 -35.09 -9.70 -1.58
CA LYS A 139 -35.78 -10.91 -1.15
C LYS A 139 -35.69 -11.19 0.35
N ILE A 140 -34.78 -10.51 1.02
CA ILE A 140 -34.48 -10.62 2.45
C ILE A 140 -34.93 -9.34 3.20
N TRP A 141 -34.92 -8.16 2.51
CA TRP A 141 -35.15 -6.82 3.08
C TRP A 141 -36.57 -6.25 2.81
N THR A 142 -37.34 -6.84 1.91
CA THR A 142 -38.63 -6.27 1.56
C THR A 142 -39.72 -6.63 2.53
N THR A 143 -39.61 -6.16 3.71
CA THR A 143 -40.84 -5.97 4.50
C THR A 143 -40.95 -4.62 5.18
N GLU A 144 -40.16 -3.64 4.94
CA GLU A 144 -40.33 -2.29 5.51
C GLU A 144 -38.97 -1.57 5.61
N THR A 145 -38.64 -0.69 4.66
CA THR A 145 -37.68 0.37 4.95
C THR A 145 -38.06 1.67 4.26
N ASP A 146 -38.87 2.45 4.95
CA ASP A 146 -38.74 3.90 4.85
C ASP A 146 -37.58 4.26 5.80
N ILE A 147 -36.44 4.77 5.27
CA ILE A 147 -35.38 5.33 6.13
C ILE A 147 -36.03 6.41 6.97
N ASN A 148 -35.95 6.27 8.29
CA ASN A 148 -36.36 7.35 9.17
C ASN A 148 -35.39 8.55 8.90
N PRO A 149 -35.92 9.75 8.56
CA PRO A 149 -35.13 10.94 8.35
C PRO A 149 -34.20 11.28 9.54
N GLU A 150 -34.51 10.81 10.73
CA GLU A 150 -33.67 10.96 11.94
C GLU A 150 -32.34 10.16 11.85
N HIS A 151 -32.26 9.18 10.94
CA HIS A 151 -31.04 8.42 10.67
C HIS A 151 -30.18 9.05 9.56
N ILE A 152 -30.53 10.25 9.08
CA ILE A 152 -29.74 11.01 8.13
C ILE A 152 -29.04 12.13 8.90
N VAL A 153 -27.72 12.00 9.06
CA VAL A 153 -26.91 12.95 9.81
C VAL A 153 -26.07 13.77 8.85
N LYS A 154 -25.95 15.06 9.13
CA LYS A 154 -25.11 15.98 8.36
C LYS A 154 -23.85 16.26 9.17
N LEU A 155 -22.70 15.94 8.60
CA LEU A 155 -21.38 16.23 9.16
C LEU A 155 -20.66 17.22 8.24
N GLU A 156 -20.03 18.23 8.84
CA GLU A 156 -19.35 19.29 8.06
C GLU A 156 -18.06 18.77 7.42
N ASP A 157 -17.50 17.67 7.93
CA ASP A 157 -16.22 17.11 7.49
C ASP A 157 -16.34 15.99 6.44
N ASN A 158 -17.56 15.63 6.00
CA ASN A 158 -17.76 14.66 4.92
C ASN A 158 -17.28 15.23 3.58
N PHE A 159 -15.97 15.16 3.38
CA PHE A 159 -15.29 15.60 2.18
C PHE A 159 -14.07 14.71 1.90
N TRP A 160 -14.11 14.00 0.80
CA TRP A 160 -13.05 13.09 0.41
C TRP A 160 -12.11 13.71 -0.64
N GLU A 161 -10.81 13.50 -0.46
CA GLU A 161 -9.77 13.92 -1.40
C GLU A 161 -8.60 12.92 -1.41
N ILE A 162 -8.02 12.70 -2.58
CA ILE A 162 -6.88 11.78 -2.78
C ILE A 162 -5.52 12.51 -2.72
N GLY A 163 -5.43 13.57 -1.93
CA GLY A 163 -4.32 14.50 -1.99
C GLY A 163 -4.54 15.48 -3.14
N LYS A 164 -3.56 15.68 -4.05
CA LYS A 164 -3.77 16.53 -5.23
C LYS A 164 -4.52 15.75 -6.32
N GLY A 165 -5.68 16.27 -6.73
CA GLY A 165 -6.50 15.65 -7.77
C GLY A 165 -8.00 15.68 -7.47
N PRO A 166 -8.81 14.82 -8.12
CA PRO A 166 -10.26 14.85 -7.99
C PRO A 166 -10.71 14.54 -6.55
N GLY A 167 -11.73 15.28 -6.10
CA GLY A 167 -12.37 15.09 -4.80
C GLY A 167 -13.66 15.88 -4.68
N GLY A 168 -14.30 15.83 -3.53
CA GLY A 168 -15.55 16.54 -3.25
C GLY A 168 -16.26 16.05 -2.01
N PRO A 169 -17.42 16.64 -1.67
CA PRO A 169 -18.25 16.15 -0.59
C PRO A 169 -18.70 14.71 -0.87
N ASP A 170 -18.99 13.98 0.17
CA ASP A 170 -19.36 12.58 0.08
C ASP A 170 -20.58 12.23 0.93
N SER A 171 -21.06 11.01 0.74
CA SER A 171 -22.09 10.39 1.58
C SER A 171 -21.60 9.02 2.00
N GLU A 172 -21.52 8.82 3.30
CA GLU A 172 -21.12 7.56 3.89
C GLU A 172 -22.34 6.76 4.34
N ILE A 173 -22.32 5.47 4.06
CA ILE A 173 -23.38 4.53 4.42
C ILE A 173 -22.84 3.65 5.54
N PHE A 174 -23.45 3.78 6.72
CA PHE A 174 -23.12 2.99 7.91
C PHE A 174 -24.15 1.90 8.16
N PHE A 175 -23.68 0.79 8.71
CA PHE A 175 -24.50 -0.31 9.19
C PHE A 175 -24.47 -0.36 10.71
N ASP A 176 -25.65 -0.27 11.36
CA ASP A 176 -25.80 -0.48 12.80
C ASP A 176 -25.89 -1.98 13.12
N ARG A 177 -24.86 -2.52 13.75
CA ARG A 177 -24.77 -3.93 14.17
C ARG A 177 -25.56 -4.22 15.46
N GLY A 178 -26.14 -3.19 16.05
CA GLY A 178 -26.99 -3.27 17.23
C GLY A 178 -26.25 -3.24 18.56
N GLU A 179 -27.03 -3.23 19.63
CA GLU A 179 -26.58 -3.03 21.02
C GLU A 179 -25.53 -4.05 21.50
N LYS A 180 -25.46 -5.24 20.89
CA LYS A 180 -24.44 -6.25 21.21
C LYS A 180 -22.99 -5.70 21.06
N TYR A 181 -22.80 -4.73 20.15
CA TYR A 181 -21.52 -4.11 19.84
C TYR A 181 -21.34 -2.74 20.51
N ASP A 182 -22.17 -2.44 21.51
CA ASP A 182 -22.14 -1.21 22.31
C ASP A 182 -22.22 -1.57 23.79
N PRO A 183 -21.16 -2.14 24.37
CA PRO A 183 -21.19 -2.64 25.74
C PRO A 183 -21.36 -1.54 26.80
N GLU A 184 -21.07 -0.29 26.46
CA GLU A 184 -21.21 0.86 27.35
C GLU A 184 -22.60 1.52 27.22
N GLY A 185 -23.41 1.12 26.25
CA GLY A 185 -24.75 1.66 26.03
C GLY A 185 -24.77 3.12 25.58
N LEU A 186 -23.74 3.55 24.85
CA LEU A 186 -23.58 4.95 24.42
C LEU A 186 -24.54 5.30 23.25
N GLY A 187 -25.06 4.28 22.55
CA GLY A 187 -26.00 4.48 21.46
C GLY A 187 -25.46 5.33 20.34
N GLU A 188 -26.27 6.25 19.83
CA GLU A 188 -25.91 7.16 18.73
C GLU A 188 -24.75 8.11 19.06
N LYS A 189 -24.41 8.29 20.35
CA LYS A 189 -23.26 9.09 20.76
C LYS A 189 -21.96 8.54 20.19
N LEU A 190 -21.81 7.22 20.05
CA LEU A 190 -20.67 6.58 19.41
C LEU A 190 -20.42 7.12 17.99
N PHE A 191 -21.49 7.46 17.29
CA PHE A 191 -21.45 7.98 15.94
C PHE A 191 -21.22 9.50 15.93
N PHE A 192 -22.02 10.28 16.69
CA PHE A 192 -21.96 11.73 16.67
C PHE A 192 -20.65 12.32 17.22
N ASP A 193 -20.03 11.62 18.17
CA ASP A 193 -18.74 12.03 18.76
C ASP A 193 -17.56 11.35 18.00
N GLU A 194 -17.82 10.71 16.84
CA GLU A 194 -16.82 10.00 16.02
C GLU A 194 -15.95 9.02 16.82
N MET A 195 -16.54 8.39 17.83
CA MET A 195 -15.83 7.45 18.69
C MET A 195 -15.53 6.15 17.93
N GLU A 196 -14.31 5.64 18.06
CA GLU A 196 -13.98 4.33 17.50
C GLU A 196 -14.86 3.26 18.15
N ASN A 197 -15.63 2.52 17.33
CA ASN A 197 -16.58 1.52 17.81
C ASN A 197 -16.79 0.42 16.78
N ASP A 198 -17.34 -0.72 17.24
CA ASP A 198 -17.69 -1.86 16.39
C ASP A 198 -19.20 -1.94 16.07
N ARG A 199 -20.00 -1.01 16.59
CA ARG A 199 -21.47 -0.95 16.36
C ARG A 199 -21.79 -0.34 15.01
N TYR A 200 -21.29 0.87 14.74
CA TYR A 200 -21.55 1.57 13.48
C TYR A 200 -20.38 1.36 12.53
N VAL A 201 -20.61 0.55 11.49
CA VAL A 201 -19.58 0.19 10.52
C VAL A 201 -19.88 0.87 9.20
N GLU A 202 -19.01 1.80 8.81
CA GLU A 202 -19.01 2.36 7.46
C GLU A 202 -18.78 1.26 6.43
N VAL A 203 -19.72 1.11 5.50
CA VAL A 203 -19.70 0.07 4.46
C VAL A 203 -19.32 0.67 3.13
N TRP A 204 -19.88 1.83 2.80
CA TRP A 204 -19.77 2.43 1.48
C TRP A 204 -19.63 3.94 1.58
N ASN A 205 -18.65 4.49 0.87
CA ASN A 205 -18.52 5.92 0.67
C ASN A 205 -18.86 6.28 -0.79
N VAL A 206 -19.74 7.27 -0.99
CA VAL A 206 -20.19 7.79 -2.30
C VAL A 206 -19.70 9.22 -2.45
N VAL A 207 -18.60 9.41 -3.16
CA VAL A 207 -17.94 10.71 -3.35
C VAL A 207 -18.52 11.43 -4.58
N PHE A 208 -18.94 12.67 -4.38
CA PHE A 208 -19.40 13.58 -5.44
C PHE A 208 -18.21 14.41 -5.93
N SER A 209 -17.36 13.76 -6.73
CA SER A 209 -16.11 14.34 -7.22
C SER A 209 -16.39 15.47 -8.19
N GLN A 210 -16.19 16.71 -7.74
CA GLN A 210 -16.48 17.92 -8.49
C GLN A 210 -15.39 18.99 -8.41
N TYR A 211 -14.36 18.76 -7.58
CA TYR A 211 -13.25 19.71 -7.38
C TYR A 211 -11.91 19.09 -7.74
N ASP A 212 -11.00 19.92 -8.25
CA ASP A 212 -9.58 19.65 -8.33
C ASP A 212 -8.94 20.10 -7.02
N CYS A 213 -8.80 19.14 -6.10
CA CYS A 213 -8.32 19.37 -4.75
C CYS A 213 -6.82 19.58 -4.74
N ASP A 214 -6.35 20.48 -3.88
CA ASP A 214 -4.95 20.70 -3.59
C ASP A 214 -4.77 20.99 -2.09
N PRO A 215 -4.30 20.03 -1.29
CA PRO A 215 -4.14 20.18 0.17
C PRO A 215 -3.23 21.33 0.61
N SER A 216 -2.52 21.96 -0.33
CA SER A 216 -1.68 23.15 -0.04
C SER A 216 -2.45 24.46 0.06
N ILE A 217 -3.75 24.46 -0.30
CA ILE A 217 -4.64 25.64 -0.26
C ILE A 217 -5.92 25.30 0.50
N ASP A 218 -6.67 26.32 0.90
CA ASP A 218 -7.97 26.14 1.58
C ASP A 218 -9.00 25.47 0.64
N ARG A 219 -9.84 24.56 1.16
CA ARG A 219 -10.91 23.88 0.40
C ARG A 219 -11.83 24.85 -0.34
N LYS A 220 -12.12 26.02 0.21
CA LYS A 220 -12.95 27.08 -0.43
C LYS A 220 -12.36 27.64 -1.73
N ASP A 221 -11.05 27.45 -1.93
CA ASP A 221 -10.31 27.96 -3.10
C ASP A 221 -10.08 26.84 -4.15
N TYR A 222 -10.62 25.64 -3.94
CA TYR A 222 -10.56 24.54 -4.89
C TYR A 222 -11.31 24.92 -6.17
N LYS A 223 -10.74 24.53 -7.31
CA LYS A 223 -11.37 24.75 -8.62
C LYS A 223 -12.33 23.62 -8.94
N GLU A 224 -13.44 23.95 -9.58
CA GLU A 224 -14.32 22.92 -10.12
C GLU A 224 -13.60 22.13 -11.24
N LEU A 225 -13.83 20.81 -11.26
CA LEU A 225 -13.42 19.95 -12.37
C LEU A 225 -14.20 20.32 -13.65
N PRO A 226 -13.65 20.04 -14.84
CA PRO A 226 -14.33 20.29 -16.12
C PRO A 226 -15.69 19.60 -16.22
N GLN A 227 -15.87 18.52 -15.47
CA GLN A 227 -17.09 17.73 -15.39
C GLN A 227 -17.29 17.22 -13.96
N LYS A 228 -18.55 16.99 -13.59
CA LYS A 228 -18.91 16.36 -12.32
C LYS A 228 -18.86 14.84 -12.47
N ASN A 229 -18.25 14.19 -11.52
CA ASN A 229 -18.01 12.76 -11.54
C ASN A 229 -18.52 12.11 -10.26
N ILE A 230 -18.74 10.79 -10.33
CA ILE A 230 -18.99 9.95 -9.17
C ILE A 230 -17.80 9.01 -8.98
N ASP A 231 -17.31 8.98 -7.76
CA ASP A 231 -16.35 8.00 -7.25
C ASP A 231 -16.99 7.28 -6.06
N THR A 232 -17.01 5.98 -6.04
CA THR A 232 -17.50 5.25 -4.88
C THR A 232 -16.52 4.20 -4.41
N GLY A 233 -16.52 3.93 -3.10
CA GLY A 233 -15.69 2.90 -2.50
C GLY A 233 -16.43 2.13 -1.43
N MET A 234 -16.75 0.86 -1.72
CA MET A 234 -17.31 -0.08 -0.75
C MET A 234 -16.28 -1.12 -0.36
N GLY A 235 -15.99 -1.24 0.94
CA GLY A 235 -15.06 -2.25 1.45
C GLY A 235 -15.64 -3.66 1.33
N LEU A 236 -15.07 -4.51 0.48
CA LEU A 236 -15.55 -5.89 0.32
C LEU A 236 -15.49 -6.66 1.64
N GLU A 237 -14.38 -6.59 2.36
CA GLU A 237 -14.16 -7.31 3.62
C GLU A 237 -15.18 -6.89 4.69
N ARG A 238 -15.52 -5.59 4.74
CA ARG A 238 -16.57 -5.07 5.67
C ARG A 238 -17.94 -5.62 5.31
N LEU A 239 -18.32 -5.55 4.03
CA LEU A 239 -19.60 -6.06 3.56
C LEU A 239 -19.73 -7.58 3.79
N VAL A 240 -18.68 -8.34 3.49
CA VAL A 240 -18.64 -9.80 3.72
C VAL A 240 -18.83 -10.12 5.22
N ALA A 241 -18.17 -9.37 6.11
CA ALA A 241 -18.31 -9.58 7.56
C ALA A 241 -19.76 -9.36 8.03
N LEU A 242 -20.41 -8.33 7.50
CA LEU A 242 -21.82 -8.07 7.81
C LEU A 242 -22.75 -9.15 7.27
N VAL A 243 -22.57 -9.55 6.02
CA VAL A 243 -23.39 -10.58 5.35
C VAL A 243 -23.21 -11.96 6.01
N GLN A 244 -22.01 -12.31 6.45
CA GLN A 244 -21.70 -13.57 7.12
C GLN A 244 -21.92 -13.52 8.64
N ASP A 245 -22.39 -12.39 9.19
CA ASP A 245 -22.56 -12.17 10.64
C ASP A 245 -21.25 -12.44 11.42
N GLY A 246 -20.11 -12.12 10.80
CA GLY A 246 -18.80 -12.23 11.42
C GLY A 246 -18.64 -11.25 12.58
N GLU A 247 -18.03 -11.65 13.69
CA GLU A 247 -17.71 -10.74 14.78
C GLU A 247 -16.74 -9.66 14.32
N THR A 248 -15.81 -10.05 13.46
CA THR A 248 -14.83 -9.16 12.81
C THR A 248 -14.70 -9.55 11.32
N ASN A 249 -14.05 -8.72 10.52
CA ASN A 249 -13.71 -9.07 9.13
C ASN A 249 -12.88 -10.38 9.05
N PHE A 250 -12.10 -10.66 10.09
CA PHE A 250 -11.25 -11.86 10.16
C PHE A 250 -12.04 -13.16 10.37
N ASP A 251 -13.31 -13.08 10.76
CA ASP A 251 -14.19 -14.22 11.01
C ASP A 251 -14.99 -14.62 9.75
N THR A 252 -14.50 -14.24 8.58
CA THR A 252 -15.11 -14.48 7.27
C THR A 252 -14.36 -15.52 6.45
N ASP A 253 -14.99 -15.97 5.36
CA ASP A 253 -14.37 -16.88 4.39
C ASP A 253 -13.14 -16.30 3.68
N LEU A 254 -12.94 -14.97 3.73
CA LEU A 254 -11.76 -14.30 3.17
C LEU A 254 -10.50 -14.44 4.04
N PHE A 255 -10.64 -14.75 5.35
CA PHE A 255 -9.53 -14.81 6.29
C PHE A 255 -9.43 -16.13 7.04
N LEU A 256 -10.56 -16.74 7.42
CA LEU A 256 -10.56 -17.96 8.22
C LEU A 256 -9.72 -19.10 7.64
N PRO A 257 -9.69 -19.36 6.32
CA PRO A 257 -8.81 -20.39 5.75
C PRO A 257 -7.32 -20.15 6.05
N ILE A 258 -6.88 -18.89 5.98
CA ILE A 258 -5.48 -18.52 6.27
C ILE A 258 -5.19 -18.66 7.77
N ILE A 259 -6.13 -18.20 8.62
CA ILE A 259 -6.04 -18.35 10.08
C ILE A 259 -5.95 -19.82 10.46
N ARG A 260 -6.79 -20.69 9.89
CA ARG A 260 -6.77 -22.13 10.18
C ARG A 260 -5.51 -22.83 9.68
N ALA A 261 -5.00 -22.43 8.51
CA ALA A 261 -3.72 -22.92 8.01
C ALA A 261 -2.55 -22.50 8.92
N THR A 262 -2.61 -21.28 9.49
CA THR A 262 -1.62 -20.82 10.48
C THR A 262 -1.75 -21.59 11.78
N GLU A 263 -2.96 -21.80 12.27
CA GLU A 263 -3.27 -22.53 13.51
C GLU A 263 -2.75 -23.96 13.45
N ALA A 264 -2.87 -24.63 12.31
CA ALA A 264 -2.35 -25.98 12.11
C ALA A 264 -0.82 -26.11 12.29
N MET A 265 -0.09 -24.99 12.19
CA MET A 265 1.37 -24.94 12.37
C MET A 265 1.78 -24.40 13.76
N ALA A 266 0.89 -23.69 14.43
CA ALA A 266 1.17 -22.96 15.66
C ALA A 266 1.06 -23.84 16.91
N LYS A 267 1.65 -23.37 18.02
CA LYS A 267 1.56 -24.04 19.33
C LYS A 267 0.35 -23.57 20.16
N HIS A 268 -0.24 -22.46 19.80
CA HIS A 268 -1.36 -21.84 20.52
C HIS A 268 -2.59 -21.74 19.61
N PRO A 269 -3.82 -21.99 20.11
CA PRO A 269 -5.04 -21.92 19.30
C PRO A 269 -5.43 -20.45 18.97
N TYR A 270 -6.33 -20.29 17.98
CA TYR A 270 -6.94 -18.99 17.63
C TYR A 270 -7.97 -18.56 18.69
N GLU A 271 -7.49 -18.28 19.90
CA GLU A 271 -8.32 -17.91 21.06
C GLU A 271 -7.62 -16.86 21.93
N GLY A 272 -8.41 -16.10 22.71
CA GLY A 272 -7.94 -15.14 23.70
C GLY A 272 -6.93 -14.14 23.13
N GLU A 273 -5.81 -13.95 23.84
CA GLU A 273 -4.74 -13.03 23.51
C GLU A 273 -4.00 -13.37 22.20
N TYR A 274 -4.07 -14.61 21.74
CA TYR A 274 -3.44 -15.05 20.50
C TYR A 274 -4.21 -14.64 19.24
N LYS A 275 -5.51 -14.30 19.33
CA LYS A 275 -6.33 -13.93 18.16
C LYS A 275 -5.69 -12.82 17.33
N MET A 276 -5.14 -11.78 17.99
CA MET A 276 -4.49 -10.67 17.31
C MET A 276 -3.33 -11.14 16.41
N ALA A 277 -2.48 -12.03 16.91
CA ALA A 277 -1.34 -12.53 16.14
C ALA A 277 -1.78 -13.24 14.86
N TYR A 278 -2.81 -14.05 14.92
CA TYR A 278 -3.38 -14.72 13.75
C TYR A 278 -3.96 -13.75 12.72
N ARG A 279 -4.68 -12.73 13.18
CA ARG A 279 -5.29 -11.71 12.34
C ARG A 279 -4.22 -10.90 11.59
N VAL A 280 -3.16 -10.50 12.30
CA VAL A 280 -2.02 -9.80 11.70
C VAL A 280 -1.35 -10.68 10.63
N ILE A 281 -1.09 -11.94 10.92
CA ILE A 281 -0.48 -12.87 9.97
C ILE A 281 -1.36 -13.04 8.73
N ALA A 282 -2.66 -13.24 8.91
CA ALA A 282 -3.61 -13.44 7.81
C ALA A 282 -3.72 -12.21 6.90
N ASP A 283 -3.79 -11.00 7.47
CA ASP A 283 -3.78 -9.76 6.72
C ASP A 283 -2.47 -9.56 5.96
N HIS A 284 -1.36 -9.69 6.66
CA HIS A 284 -0.05 -9.36 6.11
C HIS A 284 0.42 -10.34 5.03
N VAL A 285 0.10 -11.63 5.15
CA VAL A 285 0.43 -12.59 4.09
C VAL A 285 -0.40 -12.34 2.83
N ARG A 286 -1.65 -11.91 2.94
CA ARG A 286 -2.45 -11.44 1.78
C ARG A 286 -1.75 -10.26 1.10
N THR A 287 -1.40 -9.24 1.88
CA THR A 287 -0.73 -8.02 1.39
C THR A 287 0.55 -8.37 0.64
N VAL A 288 1.43 -9.16 1.25
CA VAL A 288 2.73 -9.52 0.66
C VAL A 288 2.56 -10.36 -0.59
N THR A 289 1.65 -11.34 -0.57
CA THR A 289 1.39 -12.21 -1.72
C THR A 289 0.90 -11.42 -2.93
N PHE A 290 -0.09 -10.55 -2.75
CA PHE A 290 -0.61 -9.72 -3.84
C PHE A 290 0.43 -8.70 -4.35
N ALA A 291 1.14 -8.01 -3.45
CA ALA A 291 2.12 -7.01 -3.84
C ALA A 291 3.27 -7.63 -4.66
N LEU A 292 3.79 -8.80 -4.25
CA LEU A 292 4.83 -9.51 -4.99
C LEU A 292 4.31 -10.02 -6.33
N SER A 293 3.07 -10.53 -6.39
CA SER A 293 2.45 -10.99 -7.64
C SER A 293 2.20 -9.84 -8.63
N ASP A 294 2.00 -8.63 -8.14
CA ASP A 294 1.88 -7.42 -8.94
C ASP A 294 3.26 -6.81 -9.34
N GLY A 295 4.37 -7.47 -8.99
CA GLY A 295 5.74 -7.10 -9.41
C GLY A 295 6.53 -6.27 -8.40
N ALA A 296 6.03 -6.07 -7.18
CA ALA A 296 6.83 -5.44 -6.13
C ALA A 296 7.97 -6.34 -5.66
N ASN A 297 9.02 -5.74 -5.10
CA ASN A 297 10.15 -6.45 -4.52
C ASN A 297 10.51 -5.86 -3.15
N PHE A 298 11.11 -6.67 -2.29
CA PHE A 298 11.66 -6.19 -1.03
C PHE A 298 12.87 -5.28 -1.27
N SER A 299 12.91 -4.13 -0.60
CA SER A 299 14.04 -3.19 -0.67
C SER A 299 14.20 -2.43 0.64
N ASN A 300 15.23 -1.58 0.73
CA ASN A 300 15.51 -0.77 1.91
C ASN A 300 14.85 0.63 1.84
N SER A 301 14.11 0.93 0.79
CA SER A 301 13.46 2.23 0.60
C SER A 301 12.15 2.09 -0.18
N GLY A 302 11.33 3.13 -0.16
CA GLY A 302 10.09 3.21 -0.92
C GLY A 302 9.12 2.06 -0.62
N ARG A 303 8.41 1.61 -1.65
CA ARG A 303 7.38 0.57 -1.50
C ARG A 303 7.91 -0.77 -1.02
N GLY A 304 9.14 -1.13 -1.42
CA GLY A 304 9.76 -2.39 -1.00
C GLY A 304 10.13 -2.40 0.48
N TYR A 305 10.46 -1.24 1.07
CA TYR A 305 10.62 -1.08 2.51
C TYR A 305 9.30 -1.30 3.25
N VAL A 306 8.22 -0.69 2.77
CA VAL A 306 6.88 -0.89 3.36
C VAL A 306 6.48 -2.36 3.33
N LEU A 307 6.70 -3.03 2.20
CA LEU A 307 6.39 -4.46 2.06
C LEU A 307 7.23 -5.32 3.01
N ARG A 308 8.51 -4.98 3.19
CA ARG A 308 9.41 -5.63 4.15
C ARG A 308 8.95 -5.41 5.60
N ARG A 309 8.49 -4.21 5.94
CA ARG A 309 7.89 -3.90 7.25
C ARG A 309 6.68 -4.78 7.54
N VAL A 310 5.75 -4.90 6.58
CA VAL A 310 4.56 -5.75 6.70
C VAL A 310 4.95 -7.22 6.94
N LEU A 311 5.87 -7.76 6.14
CA LEU A 311 6.35 -9.14 6.31
C LEU A 311 6.99 -9.35 7.68
N ARG A 312 7.89 -8.46 8.11
CA ARG A 312 8.63 -8.59 9.38
C ARG A 312 7.69 -8.49 10.58
N ARG A 313 6.65 -7.68 10.49
CA ARG A 313 5.61 -7.61 11.51
C ARG A 313 4.89 -8.96 11.63
N ALA A 314 4.50 -9.59 10.53
CA ALA A 314 3.89 -10.92 10.56
C ALA A 314 4.83 -12.00 11.15
N VAL A 315 6.12 -11.97 10.81
CA VAL A 315 7.13 -12.89 11.36
C VAL A 315 7.25 -12.77 12.89
N ARG A 316 7.25 -11.51 13.40
CA ARG A 316 7.25 -11.26 14.85
C ARG A 316 6.03 -11.87 15.54
N TYR A 317 4.84 -11.66 14.97
CA TYR A 317 3.61 -12.25 15.52
C TYR A 317 3.62 -13.78 15.44
N GLY A 318 4.29 -14.36 14.45
CA GLY A 318 4.53 -15.79 14.39
C GLY A 318 5.30 -16.35 15.59
N LEU A 319 6.29 -15.59 16.11
CA LEU A 319 6.99 -16.00 17.33
C LEU A 319 6.06 -16.05 18.55
N LYS A 320 5.11 -15.09 18.68
CA LYS A 320 4.10 -15.12 19.76
C LYS A 320 3.24 -16.39 19.72
N LEU A 321 3.07 -16.97 18.52
CA LEU A 321 2.34 -18.25 18.31
C LEU A 321 3.23 -19.50 18.43
N GLY A 322 4.52 -19.32 18.73
CA GLY A 322 5.50 -20.42 18.83
C GLY A 322 5.95 -20.97 17.48
N LEU A 323 5.86 -20.17 16.40
CA LEU A 323 6.35 -20.51 15.06
C LEU A 323 7.83 -20.11 14.92
N ASP A 324 8.71 -20.98 15.41
CA ASP A 324 10.15 -20.75 15.43
C ASP A 324 10.82 -20.89 14.06
N GLU A 325 10.26 -21.72 13.16
CA GLU A 325 10.74 -21.93 11.80
C GLU A 325 10.03 -21.01 10.80
N PRO A 326 10.61 -20.73 9.61
CA PRO A 326 9.93 -20.01 8.53
C PRO A 326 8.59 -20.65 8.18
N PHE A 327 7.54 -19.84 8.12
CA PHE A 327 6.17 -20.33 7.96
C PHE A 327 5.32 -19.51 6.97
N LEU A 328 5.58 -18.21 6.82
CA LEU A 328 4.74 -17.34 5.98
C LEU A 328 4.69 -17.81 4.54
N TYR A 329 5.82 -18.28 3.99
CA TYR A 329 5.86 -18.78 2.63
C TYR A 329 4.91 -19.97 2.40
N LYS A 330 4.58 -20.74 3.44
CA LYS A 330 3.64 -21.88 3.38
C LYS A 330 2.19 -21.43 3.23
N LEU A 331 1.88 -20.18 3.60
CA LEU A 331 0.55 -19.59 3.50
C LEU A 331 0.27 -18.98 2.11
N VAL A 332 1.30 -18.76 1.29
CA VAL A 332 1.14 -18.19 -0.07
C VAL A 332 0.19 -19.03 -0.93
N PRO A 333 0.30 -20.37 -1.01
CA PRO A 333 -0.67 -21.18 -1.75
C PRO A 333 -2.09 -21.04 -1.22
N VAL A 334 -2.25 -20.94 0.11
CA VAL A 334 -3.59 -20.76 0.72
C VAL A 334 -4.24 -19.47 0.27
N VAL A 335 -3.48 -18.37 0.20
CA VAL A 335 -3.96 -17.09 -0.33
C VAL A 335 -4.31 -17.21 -1.81
N ALA A 336 -3.43 -17.83 -2.60
CA ALA A 336 -3.66 -18.02 -4.03
C ALA A 336 -4.91 -18.87 -4.31
N ASP A 337 -5.08 -19.99 -3.60
CA ASP A 337 -6.26 -20.87 -3.74
C ASP A 337 -7.56 -20.17 -3.34
N LEU A 338 -7.52 -19.36 -2.27
CA LEU A 338 -8.67 -18.60 -1.79
C LEU A 338 -9.15 -17.56 -2.81
N MET A 339 -8.22 -16.96 -3.53
CA MET A 339 -8.47 -15.82 -4.40
C MET A 339 -8.48 -16.17 -5.90
N GLN A 340 -8.24 -17.44 -6.29
CA GLN A 340 -8.02 -17.86 -7.68
C GLN A 340 -9.21 -17.61 -8.61
N ASP A 341 -10.44 -17.67 -8.09
CA ASP A 341 -11.63 -17.48 -8.92
C ASP A 341 -11.69 -16.08 -9.55
N PHE A 342 -11.13 -15.08 -8.87
CA PHE A 342 -11.12 -13.70 -9.34
C PHE A 342 -9.72 -13.22 -9.75
N TYR A 343 -8.67 -13.74 -9.10
CA TYR A 343 -7.26 -13.41 -9.35
C TYR A 343 -6.45 -14.66 -9.74
N PRO A 344 -6.75 -15.34 -10.88
CA PRO A 344 -6.10 -16.58 -11.26
C PRO A 344 -4.58 -16.46 -11.44
N TYR A 345 -4.08 -15.29 -11.80
CA TYR A 345 -2.65 -15.02 -11.97
C TYR A 345 -1.83 -15.27 -10.70
N LEU A 346 -2.44 -15.22 -9.51
CA LEU A 346 -1.74 -15.53 -8.25
C LEU A 346 -1.14 -16.94 -8.26
N GLN A 347 -1.81 -17.91 -8.90
CA GLN A 347 -1.33 -19.28 -8.99
C GLN A 347 -0.02 -19.40 -9.77
N GLU A 348 0.15 -18.58 -10.80
CA GLU A 348 1.37 -18.54 -11.61
C GLU A 348 2.58 -18.04 -10.81
N HIS A 349 2.34 -17.19 -9.79
CA HIS A 349 3.37 -16.58 -8.97
C HIS A 349 3.66 -17.30 -7.65
N VAL A 350 2.91 -18.35 -7.29
CA VAL A 350 3.05 -19.04 -5.99
C VAL A 350 4.49 -19.45 -5.70
N ALA A 351 5.14 -20.19 -6.61
CA ALA A 351 6.48 -20.70 -6.38
C ALA A 351 7.53 -19.58 -6.23
N PHE A 352 7.40 -18.52 -7.02
CA PHE A 352 8.27 -17.36 -6.96
C PHE A 352 8.11 -16.61 -5.65
N ASN A 353 6.87 -16.29 -5.27
CA ASN A 353 6.54 -15.58 -4.03
C ASN A 353 6.98 -16.38 -2.80
N GLN A 354 6.76 -17.71 -2.79
CA GLN A 354 7.24 -18.56 -1.71
C GLN A 354 8.76 -18.45 -1.52
N LYS A 355 9.52 -18.42 -2.61
CA LYS A 355 10.99 -18.31 -2.56
C LYS A 355 11.41 -16.96 -1.98
N LEU A 356 10.83 -15.84 -2.47
CA LEU A 356 11.15 -14.49 -1.99
C LEU A 356 10.81 -14.32 -0.50
N ILE A 357 9.60 -14.71 -0.11
CA ILE A 357 9.12 -14.61 1.28
C ILE A 357 10.00 -15.45 2.19
N LYS A 358 10.33 -16.68 1.80
CA LYS A 358 11.17 -17.57 2.60
C LYS A 358 12.55 -16.98 2.87
N VAL A 359 13.20 -16.44 1.82
CA VAL A 359 14.54 -15.82 1.96
C VAL A 359 14.51 -14.61 2.88
N GLU A 360 13.52 -13.73 2.72
CA GLU A 360 13.39 -12.53 3.58
C GLU A 360 13.07 -12.92 5.03
N GLU A 361 12.19 -13.90 5.22
CA GLU A 361 11.83 -14.45 6.54
C GLU A 361 13.04 -15.11 7.24
N GLU A 362 13.80 -15.97 6.54
CA GLU A 362 15.01 -16.60 7.06
C GLU A 362 16.07 -15.56 7.44
N THR A 363 16.23 -14.54 6.61
CA THR A 363 17.19 -13.45 6.85
C THR A 363 16.82 -12.66 8.11
N PHE A 364 15.56 -12.30 8.27
CA PHE A 364 15.11 -11.55 9.45
C PHE A 364 15.14 -12.42 10.71
N LYS A 365 14.77 -13.70 10.64
CA LYS A 365 14.78 -14.60 11.79
C LYS A 365 16.17 -14.82 12.41
N LYS A 366 17.25 -14.71 11.62
CA LYS A 366 18.62 -14.81 12.14
C LYS A 366 18.93 -13.73 13.19
N THR A 367 18.39 -12.53 12.99
CA THR A 367 18.64 -11.37 13.85
C THR A 367 17.50 -11.09 14.83
N LEU A 368 16.28 -11.57 14.52
CA LEU A 368 15.07 -11.24 15.26
C LEU A 368 15.17 -11.59 16.76
N LYS A 369 15.60 -12.82 17.10
CA LYS A 369 15.69 -13.24 18.52
C LYS A 369 16.69 -12.41 19.31
N VAL A 370 17.83 -12.07 18.70
CA VAL A 370 18.87 -11.26 19.35
C VAL A 370 18.42 -9.80 19.46
N GLY A 371 17.82 -9.28 18.41
CA GLY A 371 17.28 -7.92 18.41
C GLY A 371 16.13 -7.74 19.39
N GLN A 372 15.22 -8.71 19.48
CA GLN A 372 14.14 -8.71 20.46
C GLN A 372 14.69 -8.73 21.90
N ALA A 373 15.67 -9.59 22.21
CA ALA A 373 16.28 -9.63 23.53
C ALA A 373 16.98 -8.33 23.88
N LEU A 374 17.66 -7.69 22.92
CA LEU A 374 18.26 -6.37 23.12
C LEU A 374 17.19 -5.31 23.40
N LEU A 375 16.10 -5.31 22.64
CA LEU A 375 15.01 -4.36 22.82
C LEU A 375 14.34 -4.53 24.19
N ASP A 376 14.05 -5.77 24.60
CA ASP A 376 13.46 -6.08 25.90
C ASP A 376 14.38 -5.62 27.07
N GLU A 377 15.69 -5.82 26.91
CA GLU A 377 16.70 -5.36 27.86
C GLU A 377 16.70 -3.81 27.98
N GLU A 378 16.71 -3.12 26.83
CA GLU A 378 16.74 -1.65 26.82
C GLU A 378 15.41 -1.03 27.29
N ILE A 379 14.27 -1.65 26.99
CA ILE A 379 12.96 -1.28 27.55
C ILE A 379 13.00 -1.39 29.08
N SER A 380 13.57 -2.48 29.62
CA SER A 380 13.68 -2.67 31.08
C SER A 380 14.56 -1.63 31.78
N LYS A 381 15.52 -1.06 31.05
CA LYS A 381 16.45 -0.03 31.55
C LYS A 381 15.92 1.40 31.38
N ALA A 382 14.90 1.60 30.56
CA ALA A 382 14.35 2.91 30.19
C ALA A 382 13.63 3.59 31.37
N LYS A 383 14.40 4.14 32.32
CA LYS A 383 13.87 4.78 33.55
C LYS A 383 13.05 6.03 33.28
N ASP A 384 13.30 6.71 32.16
CA ASP A 384 12.63 7.94 31.75
C ASP A 384 11.46 7.69 30.79
N GLY A 385 11.04 6.43 30.61
CA GLY A 385 9.96 6.06 29.71
C GLY A 385 10.27 6.28 28.22
N LYS A 386 11.57 6.32 27.84
CA LYS A 386 12.01 6.60 26.48
C LYS A 386 13.20 5.72 26.07
N LEU A 387 13.20 5.23 24.82
CA LEU A 387 14.39 4.63 24.19
C LEU A 387 15.22 5.71 23.48
N SER A 388 16.55 5.57 23.53
CA SER A 388 17.45 6.46 22.80
C SER A 388 17.45 6.19 21.30
N GLY A 389 17.64 7.24 20.49
CA GLY A 389 17.75 7.11 19.03
C GLY A 389 18.89 6.19 18.58
N GLU A 390 20.00 6.12 19.34
CA GLU A 390 21.12 5.21 19.07
C GLU A 390 20.70 3.73 19.18
N VAL A 391 19.94 3.36 20.20
CA VAL A 391 19.42 1.99 20.38
C VAL A 391 18.46 1.64 19.25
N VAL A 392 17.54 2.54 18.91
CA VAL A 392 16.57 2.35 17.83
C VAL A 392 17.28 2.21 16.49
N PHE A 393 18.27 3.05 16.22
CA PHE A 393 19.09 2.96 15.01
C PHE A 393 19.89 1.65 14.95
N LYS A 394 20.48 1.20 16.04
CA LYS A 394 21.18 -0.09 16.10
C LYS A 394 20.25 -1.27 15.81
N LEU A 395 19.03 -1.26 16.34
CA LEU A 395 18.01 -2.27 16.02
C LEU A 395 17.67 -2.27 14.53
N TYR A 396 17.57 -1.10 13.92
CA TYR A 396 17.31 -0.96 12.49
C TYR A 396 18.49 -1.45 11.63
N ASP A 397 19.69 -0.90 11.87
CA ASP A 397 20.86 -1.11 11.01
C ASP A 397 21.45 -2.51 11.16
N THR A 398 21.55 -3.01 12.39
CA THR A 398 22.21 -4.29 12.68
C THR A 398 21.25 -5.47 12.72
N TYR A 399 20.07 -5.30 13.29
CA TYR A 399 19.12 -6.38 13.51
C TYR A 399 17.94 -6.37 12.53
N GLY A 400 17.84 -5.34 11.70
CA GLY A 400 16.82 -5.23 10.67
C GLY A 400 15.40 -5.00 11.22
N PHE A 401 15.29 -4.40 12.41
CA PHE A 401 14.00 -3.96 12.93
C PHE A 401 13.60 -2.66 12.24
N PRO A 402 12.51 -2.61 11.47
CA PRO A 402 11.95 -1.33 11.04
C PRO A 402 11.70 -0.42 12.23
N PHE A 403 11.88 0.90 12.04
CA PHE A 403 11.65 1.89 13.11
C PHE A 403 10.30 1.68 13.78
N GLU A 404 9.25 1.54 12.99
CA GLU A 404 7.87 1.42 13.43
C GLU A 404 7.62 0.10 14.20
N LEU A 405 8.35 -0.96 13.86
CA LEU A 405 8.27 -2.22 14.61
C LEU A 405 8.88 -2.06 16.01
N THR A 406 9.99 -1.34 16.11
CA THR A 406 10.61 -1.00 17.41
C THR A 406 9.70 -0.11 18.22
N GLN A 407 9.06 0.88 17.58
CA GLN A 407 8.09 1.78 18.19
C GLN A 407 6.88 0.99 18.75
N GLU A 408 6.24 0.13 17.93
CA GLU A 408 5.10 -0.69 18.35
C GLU A 408 5.43 -1.56 19.59
N ILE A 409 6.63 -2.16 19.63
CA ILE A 409 7.05 -3.00 20.76
C ILE A 409 7.30 -2.16 22.01
N ALA A 410 7.92 -0.98 21.87
CA ALA A 410 8.18 -0.08 22.97
C ALA A 410 6.87 0.47 23.56
N GLU A 411 5.92 0.88 22.71
CA GLU A 411 4.60 1.38 23.12
C GLU A 411 3.77 0.32 23.83
N GLU A 412 3.86 -0.97 23.47
CA GLU A 412 3.25 -2.09 24.22
C GLU A 412 3.69 -2.11 25.70
N SER A 413 4.87 -1.54 25.99
CA SER A 413 5.46 -1.45 27.33
C SER A 413 5.36 -0.04 27.94
N GLY A 414 4.63 0.89 27.29
CA GLY A 414 4.50 2.29 27.74
C GLY A 414 5.77 3.13 27.53
N ILE A 415 6.68 2.72 26.65
CA ILE A 415 7.93 3.40 26.34
C ILE A 415 7.79 4.15 25.02
N THR A 416 8.26 5.40 24.98
CA THR A 416 8.23 6.25 23.79
C THR A 416 9.51 6.15 22.97
N VAL A 417 9.40 6.36 21.66
CA VAL A 417 10.50 6.39 20.70
C VAL A 417 10.43 7.67 19.88
N SER A 418 11.57 8.34 19.65
CA SER A 418 11.62 9.59 18.88
C SER A 418 12.10 9.32 17.45
N HIS A 419 11.28 9.69 16.48
CA HIS A 419 11.66 9.62 15.05
C HIS A 419 12.82 10.58 14.73
N ASP A 420 12.80 11.79 15.29
CA ASP A 420 13.85 12.79 15.06
C ASP A 420 15.23 12.30 15.52
N GLU A 421 15.30 11.62 16.67
CA GLU A 421 16.56 11.06 17.18
C GLU A 421 17.06 9.90 16.29
N PHE A 422 16.15 9.06 15.82
CA PHE A 422 16.46 7.99 14.86
C PHE A 422 16.98 8.57 13.53
N ASP A 423 16.33 9.59 12.99
CA ASP A 423 16.75 10.27 11.76
C ASP A 423 18.10 10.94 11.89
N ALA A 424 18.41 11.51 13.06
CA ALA A 424 19.73 12.06 13.33
C ALA A 424 20.84 11.00 13.22
N GLU A 425 20.62 9.80 13.79
CA GLU A 425 21.58 8.70 13.70
C GLU A 425 21.67 8.13 12.26
N MET A 426 20.53 8.02 11.57
CA MET A 426 20.49 7.63 10.16
C MET A 426 21.29 8.58 9.27
N ASN A 427 21.17 9.89 9.50
CA ASN A 427 21.91 10.90 8.73
C ASN A 427 23.41 10.82 9.00
N LYS A 428 23.83 10.60 10.27
CA LYS A 428 25.25 10.35 10.59
C LYS A 428 25.83 9.16 9.84
N GLN A 429 25.03 8.10 9.67
CA GLN A 429 25.47 6.92 8.92
C GLN A 429 25.55 7.20 7.41
N LYS A 430 24.56 7.91 6.85
CA LYS A 430 24.58 8.33 5.43
C LYS A 430 25.80 9.20 5.11
N GLU A 431 26.17 10.11 6.01
CA GLU A 431 27.37 10.94 5.87
C GLU A 431 28.64 10.09 5.92
N ARG A 432 28.74 9.15 6.89
CA ARG A 432 29.88 8.21 6.95
C ARG A 432 30.00 7.38 5.68
N ALA A 433 28.87 6.88 5.15
CA ALA A 433 28.86 6.12 3.90
C ALA A 433 29.25 6.97 2.67
N ARG A 434 28.79 8.23 2.60
CA ARG A 434 29.22 9.19 1.56
C ARG A 434 30.71 9.48 1.65
N ASN A 435 31.23 9.77 2.86
CA ASN A 435 32.64 10.05 3.08
C ASN A 435 33.52 8.83 2.79
N ALA A 436 33.02 7.60 3.05
CA ALA A 436 33.75 6.38 2.70
C ALA A 436 33.74 6.10 1.19
N ARG A 437 32.68 6.48 0.45
CA ARG A 437 32.65 6.42 -1.02
C ARG A 437 33.54 7.49 -1.66
N ASN A 438 33.53 8.70 -1.13
CA ASN A 438 34.31 9.82 -1.64
C ASN A 438 35.84 9.59 -1.65
N VAL A 439 36.32 8.54 -1.01
CA VAL A 439 37.77 8.18 -1.04
C VAL A 439 38.12 7.27 -2.22
N LYS A 440 37.16 6.64 -2.91
CA LYS A 440 37.42 5.74 -4.04
C LYS A 440 36.82 6.18 -5.39
N ASP A 441 35.75 6.96 -5.42
CA ASP A 441 35.01 7.28 -6.66
C ASP A 441 34.99 8.78 -7.03
N SER A 442 35.80 9.62 -6.40
CA SER A 442 35.74 11.07 -6.59
C SER A 442 36.58 11.62 -7.72
N PHE A 443 37.17 10.80 -8.59
CA PHE A 443 37.99 11.31 -9.67
C PHE A 443 37.23 11.95 -10.84
N ALA A 444 35.97 11.57 -11.07
CA ALA A 444 35.24 11.99 -12.28
C ALA A 444 34.20 13.10 -12.10
N SER A 445 33.70 13.37 -10.87
CA SER A 445 32.44 14.16 -10.73
C SER A 445 32.60 15.65 -10.43
N GLN A 446 33.83 16.19 -10.45
CA GLN A 446 34.09 17.60 -10.08
C GLN A 446 34.96 18.41 -11.06
N ASN A 447 35.30 17.86 -12.23
CA ASN A 447 36.07 18.62 -13.19
C ASN A 447 35.17 19.20 -14.29
N GLU A 448 35.25 20.54 -14.45
CA GLU A 448 34.45 21.29 -15.42
C GLU A 448 34.76 20.88 -16.89
N GLU A 449 35.98 20.45 -17.19
CA GLU A 449 36.39 20.02 -18.54
C GLU A 449 35.71 18.69 -18.92
N LEU A 450 35.69 17.72 -18.01
CA LEU A 450 35.05 16.44 -18.25
C LEU A 450 33.51 16.58 -18.33
N MET A 451 32.93 17.43 -17.47
CA MET A 451 31.46 17.67 -17.46
C MET A 451 30.95 18.41 -18.69
N ASN A 452 31.81 19.21 -19.32
CA ASN A 452 31.50 19.96 -20.54
C ASN A 452 31.88 19.23 -21.83
N PHE A 453 32.46 18.03 -21.74
CA PHE A 453 32.76 17.21 -22.90
C PHE A 453 31.49 16.61 -23.48
N ASN A 454 31.16 16.98 -24.73
CA ASN A 454 29.85 16.65 -25.35
C ASN A 454 30.00 15.89 -26.68
N GLU A 455 31.16 15.39 -27.03
CA GLU A 455 31.30 14.58 -28.24
C GLU A 455 30.62 13.20 -28.01
N PRO A 456 29.82 12.72 -28.96
CA PRO A 456 29.10 11.46 -28.81
C PRO A 456 30.03 10.26 -28.87
N SER A 457 29.79 9.26 -28.04
CA SER A 457 30.35 7.93 -28.09
C SER A 457 29.23 6.92 -28.32
N GLU A 458 29.38 6.05 -29.32
CA GLU A 458 28.36 5.05 -29.64
C GLU A 458 28.63 3.75 -28.88
N PHE A 459 27.64 3.25 -28.15
CA PHE A 459 27.76 1.96 -27.46
C PHE A 459 27.19 0.83 -28.31
N ILE A 460 28.03 -0.14 -28.68
CA ILE A 460 27.66 -1.29 -29.50
C ILE A 460 27.80 -2.63 -28.78
N GLY A 461 28.04 -2.62 -27.47
CA GLY A 461 28.33 -3.81 -26.66
C GLY A 461 27.16 -4.79 -26.51
N TYR A 462 25.95 -4.48 -26.99
CA TYR A 462 24.86 -5.45 -27.03
C TYR A 462 25.08 -6.58 -28.04
N ASP A 463 25.74 -6.26 -29.16
CA ASP A 463 25.92 -7.19 -30.26
C ASP A 463 27.41 -7.56 -30.49
N HIS A 464 28.35 -6.79 -29.93
CA HIS A 464 29.77 -6.93 -30.14
C HIS A 464 30.58 -6.98 -28.84
N LEU A 465 31.42 -7.98 -28.68
CA LEU A 465 32.37 -8.12 -27.55
C LEU A 465 33.72 -7.48 -27.80
N SER A 466 33.99 -6.99 -29.02
CA SER A 466 35.18 -6.25 -29.42
C SER A 466 34.82 -5.30 -30.55
N CYS A 467 35.49 -4.15 -30.59
CA CYS A 467 35.34 -3.16 -31.66
C CYS A 467 36.64 -2.45 -31.91
N ASP A 468 36.77 -1.85 -33.09
CA ASP A 468 37.84 -0.91 -33.41
C ASP A 468 37.31 0.50 -33.17
N GLY A 469 37.79 1.19 -32.11
CA GLY A 469 37.40 2.54 -31.76
C GLY A 469 38.54 3.54 -31.91
N LYS A 470 38.21 4.80 -32.17
CA LYS A 470 39.14 5.91 -32.21
C LYS A 470 39.04 6.71 -30.91
N ILE A 471 40.22 7.00 -30.32
CA ILE A 471 40.30 7.87 -29.16
C ILE A 471 39.90 9.29 -29.57
N ILE A 472 38.84 9.84 -28.91
CA ILE A 472 38.36 11.20 -29.13
C ILE A 472 38.76 12.14 -27.98
N ALA A 473 39.04 11.60 -26.78
CA ALA A 473 39.60 12.37 -25.67
C ALA A 473 40.33 11.48 -24.68
N LEU A 474 41.33 12.08 -24.02
CA LEU A 474 42.07 11.54 -22.88
C LEU A 474 41.94 12.50 -21.70
N PHE A 475 41.66 11.96 -20.52
CA PHE A 475 41.62 12.71 -19.27
C PHE A 475 42.52 12.05 -18.23
N ASN A 476 43.38 12.86 -17.57
CA ASN A 476 44.20 12.33 -16.47
C ASN A 476 43.38 12.02 -15.21
N ALA A 477 44.04 11.55 -14.17
CA ALA A 477 43.38 11.20 -12.89
C ALA A 477 42.67 12.40 -12.22
N GLU A 478 43.07 13.64 -12.50
CA GLU A 478 42.38 14.85 -12.01
C GLU A 478 41.23 15.29 -12.91
N GLY A 479 40.91 14.55 -14.00
CA GLY A 479 39.84 14.86 -14.94
C GLY A 479 40.14 16.01 -15.90
N LYS A 480 41.41 16.40 -16.08
CA LYS A 480 41.83 17.38 -17.08
C LYS A 480 42.13 16.71 -18.40
N MET A 481 41.72 17.34 -19.48
CA MET A 481 42.00 16.86 -20.83
C MET A 481 43.52 16.94 -21.11
N VAL A 482 44.07 15.87 -21.65
CA VAL A 482 45.51 15.73 -21.93
C VAL A 482 45.75 15.10 -23.31
N ASP A 483 46.93 15.34 -23.87
CA ASP A 483 47.32 14.78 -25.16
C ASP A 483 47.90 13.35 -25.05
N SER A 484 48.34 12.95 -23.86
CA SER A 484 48.86 11.61 -23.55
C SER A 484 48.65 11.22 -22.11
N LEU A 485 48.50 9.92 -21.86
CA LEU A 485 48.44 9.32 -20.52
C LEU A 485 49.72 8.52 -20.29
N GLU A 486 50.34 8.71 -19.12
CA GLU A 486 51.51 7.95 -18.67
C GLU A 486 51.14 6.94 -17.57
N ASP A 487 50.06 7.24 -16.81
CA ASP A 487 49.55 6.45 -15.72
C ASP A 487 48.00 6.28 -15.86
N GLU A 488 47.29 6.16 -14.75
CA GLU A 488 45.82 6.04 -14.69
C GLU A 488 45.12 7.27 -15.27
N GLY A 489 44.10 7.04 -16.09
CA GLY A 489 43.26 8.09 -16.66
C GLY A 489 42.00 7.55 -17.31
N MET A 490 41.27 8.40 -18.02
CA MET A 490 40.07 8.04 -18.77
C MET A 490 40.32 8.20 -20.26
N ILE A 491 39.84 7.20 -21.01
CA ILE A 491 39.90 7.19 -22.47
C ILE A 491 38.44 7.25 -22.95
N ILE A 492 38.12 8.21 -23.81
CA ILE A 492 36.81 8.29 -24.47
C ILE A 492 37.01 7.90 -25.94
N LEU A 493 36.20 6.96 -26.40
CA LEU A 493 36.21 6.47 -27.77
C LEU A 493 34.96 6.98 -28.52
N ASP A 494 35.05 7.10 -29.84
CA ASP A 494 33.92 7.37 -30.72
C ASP A 494 32.94 6.20 -30.75
N GLU A 495 33.44 4.96 -30.59
CA GLU A 495 32.63 3.74 -30.51
C GLU A 495 33.20 2.81 -29.43
N THR A 496 32.36 2.20 -28.61
CA THR A 496 32.79 1.31 -27.52
C THR A 496 31.87 0.13 -27.33
N CYS A 497 32.46 -1.04 -27.03
CA CYS A 497 31.73 -2.22 -26.59
C CYS A 497 31.67 -2.37 -25.03
N PHE A 498 32.34 -1.48 -24.29
CA PHE A 498 32.32 -1.53 -22.81
C PHE A 498 31.06 -0.90 -22.22
N TYR A 499 30.30 -1.69 -21.46
CA TYR A 499 29.14 -1.22 -20.72
C TYR A 499 29.55 -0.41 -19.49
N ALA A 500 29.06 0.80 -19.38
CA ALA A 500 29.29 1.64 -18.20
C ALA A 500 28.44 1.15 -17.01
N GLU A 501 28.96 1.27 -15.78
CA GLU A 501 28.19 0.95 -14.57
C GLU A 501 26.90 1.77 -14.50
N SER A 502 25.77 1.09 -14.62
CA SER A 502 24.46 1.72 -14.61
C SER A 502 23.39 0.76 -14.11
N GLY A 503 22.34 1.29 -13.46
CA GLY A 503 21.19 0.51 -13.03
C GLY A 503 21.49 -0.63 -12.04
N GLY A 504 22.64 -0.60 -11.36
CA GLY A 504 23.10 -1.65 -10.45
C GLY A 504 23.80 -2.82 -11.14
N GLN A 505 24.11 -2.71 -12.42
CA GLN A 505 24.97 -3.63 -13.16
C GLN A 505 26.43 -3.14 -13.06
N VAL A 506 27.37 -4.09 -12.94
CA VAL A 506 28.80 -3.78 -12.95
C VAL A 506 29.26 -3.38 -14.35
N ALA A 507 30.26 -2.48 -14.43
CA ALA A 507 30.91 -2.12 -15.69
C ALA A 507 31.68 -3.30 -16.28
N ASP A 508 31.77 -3.32 -17.60
CA ASP A 508 32.65 -4.27 -18.30
C ASP A 508 34.13 -3.93 -18.04
N LYS A 509 34.98 -4.96 -18.13
CA LYS A 509 36.42 -4.86 -18.06
C LYS A 509 37.03 -5.53 -19.28
N GLY A 510 38.11 -4.98 -19.80
CA GLY A 510 38.79 -5.53 -20.95
C GLY A 510 40.10 -4.81 -21.30
N MET A 511 40.60 -5.04 -22.48
CA MET A 511 41.89 -4.57 -22.94
C MET A 511 41.71 -3.68 -24.18
N PHE A 512 42.40 -2.58 -24.19
CA PHE A 512 42.65 -1.81 -25.41
C PHE A 512 44.00 -2.25 -26.02
N THR A 513 44.02 -2.50 -27.30
CA THR A 513 45.24 -2.88 -28.01
C THR A 513 45.43 -1.99 -29.23
N ALA A 514 46.62 -1.43 -29.39
CA ALA A 514 47.05 -0.68 -30.57
C ALA A 514 48.54 -0.93 -30.76
N ASP A 515 49.10 -0.71 -31.95
CA ASP A 515 50.46 -0.98 -32.40
C ASP A 515 51.54 -0.99 -31.29
N GLY A 516 51.61 -2.10 -30.53
CA GLY A 516 52.58 -2.30 -29.46
C GLY A 516 52.22 -1.73 -28.08
N VAL A 517 50.96 -1.30 -27.89
CA VAL A 517 50.39 -0.81 -26.64
C VAL A 517 49.24 -1.71 -26.22
N GLU A 518 49.25 -2.15 -24.97
CA GLU A 518 48.16 -2.84 -24.31
C GLU A 518 47.83 -2.09 -23.03
N VAL A 519 46.53 -1.76 -22.83
CA VAL A 519 46.01 -1.03 -21.66
C VAL A 519 44.80 -1.78 -21.13
N GLU A 520 44.73 -2.06 -19.83
CA GLU A 520 43.59 -2.65 -19.12
C GLU A 520 42.62 -1.55 -18.62
#